data_60f752b0f4395b06db90fc685b1816ab
#
_entry.id   60f752b0f4395b06db90fc685b1816ab
#
_cell.length_a   1.000
_cell.length_b   1.000
_cell.length_c   1.000
_cell.angle_alpha   90.00
_cell.angle_beta   90.00
_cell.angle_gamma   90.00
#
_symmetry.space_group_name_H-M   'P 1'
#
loop_
_entity.id
_entity.type
_entity.pdbx_description
1 polymer ?
#
loop_
_entity_poly.entity_id
_entity_poly.type
_entity_poly.pdbx_seq_one_letter_code
_entity_poly.pdbx_strand_id
1 'polypeptide(L)'
;MPGELRRMAEVGINTIGVLLAFERRAAVLARLAARLGPRGTLGSLQTGEKRALGVFFFEEAAIARQTGYWRGARLTRLVERLALLHREMMRDTAGGPVRLAQALAAITRRPTRSAR
;
A
#
# COMPACT_ATOMS: atom_id res chain seq x y z
N MET A 1 4.08 19.16 -27.36
CA MET A 1 2.66 19.38 -27.05
C MET A 1 2.45 19.69 -25.58
N PRO A 2 2.04 20.92 -25.27
CA PRO A 2 1.87 21.30 -23.86
C PRO A 2 0.93 20.41 -23.06
N GLY A 3 -0.18 19.99 -23.69
CA GLY A 3 -1.14 19.13 -23.00
C GLY A 3 -0.60 17.75 -22.68
N GLU A 4 0.22 17.21 -23.56
CA GLU A 4 0.82 15.90 -23.36
C GLU A 4 1.85 15.93 -22.23
N LEU A 5 2.69 16.97 -22.21
CA LEU A 5 3.66 17.14 -21.13
C LEU A 5 2.97 17.30 -19.77
N ARG A 6 1.85 18.03 -19.78
CA ARG A 6 1.08 18.20 -18.55
C ARG A 6 0.54 16.88 -18.04
N ARG A 7 0.01 16.04 -18.95
CA ARG A 7 -0.49 14.72 -18.56
C ARG A 7 0.62 13.85 -18.00
N MET A 8 1.79 13.89 -18.59
CA MET A 8 2.93 13.11 -18.09
C MET A 8 3.32 13.56 -16.68
N ALA A 9 3.32 14.87 -16.46
CA ALA A 9 3.62 15.41 -15.13
C ALA A 9 2.54 14.99 -14.11
N GLU A 10 1.27 15.05 -14.52
CA GLU A 10 0.16 14.65 -13.64
C GLU A 10 0.23 13.17 -13.30
N VAL A 11 0.53 12.32 -14.27
CA VAL A 11 0.69 10.88 -14.01
C VAL A 11 1.81 10.65 -13.03
N GLY A 12 2.94 11.35 -13.18
CA GLY A 12 4.05 11.22 -12.23
C GLY A 12 3.67 11.61 -10.81
N ILE A 13 3.00 12.76 -10.67
CA ILE A 13 2.57 13.24 -9.36
C ILE A 13 1.57 12.29 -8.72
N ASN A 14 0.57 11.84 -9.51
CA ASN A 14 -0.44 10.92 -9.00
C ASN A 14 0.16 9.58 -8.61
N THR A 15 1.11 9.08 -9.41
CA THR A 15 1.74 7.80 -9.15
C THR A 15 2.56 7.86 -7.86
N ILE A 16 3.30 8.94 -7.63
CA ILE A 16 4.05 9.14 -6.40
C ILE A 16 3.10 9.20 -5.21
N GLY A 17 1.99 9.93 -5.35
CA GLY A 17 0.98 10.01 -4.30
C GLY A 17 0.39 8.64 -3.96
N VAL A 18 0.12 7.82 -4.97
CA VAL A 18 -0.37 6.45 -4.77
C VAL A 18 0.68 5.60 -4.06
N LEU A 19 1.94 5.71 -4.47
CA LEU A 19 3.02 4.98 -3.80
C LEU A 19 3.11 5.34 -2.33
N LEU A 20 3.08 6.63 -2.00
CA LEU A 20 3.15 7.09 -0.63
C LEU A 20 1.94 6.60 0.18
N ALA A 21 0.75 6.58 -0.44
CA ALA A 21 -0.44 6.05 0.21
C ALA A 21 -0.31 4.55 0.49
N PHE A 22 0.25 3.79 -0.47
CA PHE A 22 0.50 2.36 -0.28
C PHE A 22 1.50 2.14 0.85
N GLU A 23 2.56 2.94 0.89
CA GLU A 23 3.56 2.82 1.95
C GLU A 23 2.97 3.11 3.33
N ARG A 24 2.13 4.15 3.42
CA ARG A 24 1.46 4.46 4.69
C ARG A 24 0.53 3.33 5.13
N ARG A 25 -0.24 2.79 4.18
CA ARG A 25 -1.13 1.67 4.50
C ARG A 25 -0.34 0.43 4.90
N ALA A 26 0.75 0.14 4.20
CA ALA A 26 1.61 -0.99 4.55
C ALA A 26 2.19 -0.83 5.96
N ALA A 27 2.56 0.38 6.35
CA ALA A 27 3.05 0.66 7.68
C ALA A 27 1.98 0.41 8.74
N VAL A 28 0.73 0.82 8.47
CA VAL A 28 -0.39 0.54 9.37
C VAL A 28 -0.59 -0.97 9.51
N LEU A 29 -0.59 -1.69 8.38
CA LEU A 29 -0.75 -3.14 8.40
C LEU A 29 0.38 -3.84 9.16
N ALA A 30 1.61 -3.34 9.04
CA ALA A 30 2.74 -3.90 9.76
C ALA A 30 2.59 -3.71 11.28
N ARG A 31 2.15 -2.53 11.70
CA ARG A 31 1.91 -2.27 13.13
C ARG A 31 0.78 -3.13 13.66
N LEU A 32 -0.29 -3.29 12.87
CA LEU A 32 -1.40 -4.16 13.25
C LEU A 32 -0.97 -5.62 13.36
N ALA A 33 -0.19 -6.09 12.39
CA ALA A 33 0.30 -7.46 12.40
C ALA A 33 1.15 -7.74 13.65
N ALA A 34 1.99 -6.80 14.01
CA ALA A 34 2.82 -6.92 15.21
C ALA A 34 1.97 -6.97 16.49
N ARG A 35 0.90 -6.15 16.52
CA ARG A 35 0.02 -6.09 17.69
C ARG A 35 -0.90 -7.30 17.81
N LEU A 36 -1.44 -7.76 16.66
CA LEU A 36 -2.44 -8.83 16.65
C LEU A 36 -1.85 -10.24 16.66
N GLY A 37 -0.65 -10.39 16.12
CA GLY A 37 -0.08 -11.71 15.93
C GLY A 37 -0.70 -12.44 14.75
N PRO A 38 -0.30 -13.71 14.52
CA PRO A 38 -0.71 -14.44 13.32
C PRO A 38 -2.21 -14.71 13.20
N ARG A 39 -2.91 -14.79 14.32
CA ARG A 39 -4.33 -15.16 14.33
C ARG A 39 -5.25 -14.07 14.82
N GLY A 40 -4.70 -12.94 15.23
CA GLY A 40 -5.53 -11.86 15.73
C GLY A 40 -6.33 -11.18 14.64
N THR A 41 -7.44 -10.57 15.02
CA THR A 41 -8.29 -9.83 14.09
C THR A 41 -8.44 -8.39 14.56
N LEU A 42 -8.69 -7.49 13.62
CA LEU A 42 -8.87 -6.08 13.94
C LEU A 42 -10.03 -5.87 14.93
N GLY A 43 -11.06 -6.68 14.83
CA GLY A 43 -12.20 -6.57 15.73
C GLY A 43 -11.89 -6.83 17.19
N SER A 44 -10.76 -7.47 17.50
CA SER A 44 -10.36 -7.72 18.88
C SER A 44 -9.80 -6.48 19.58
N LEU A 45 -9.50 -5.41 18.84
CA LEU A 45 -8.95 -4.19 19.41
C LEU A 45 -10.04 -3.18 19.75
N GLN A 46 -9.79 -2.39 20.78
CA GLN A 46 -10.69 -1.32 21.16
C GLN A 46 -10.47 -0.10 20.28
N THR A 47 -11.47 0.76 20.22
CA THR A 47 -11.44 1.94 19.34
C THR A 47 -10.21 2.82 19.57
N GLY A 48 -9.84 3.07 20.81
CA GLY A 48 -8.67 3.88 21.12
C GLY A 48 -7.39 3.26 20.62
N GLU A 49 -7.27 1.94 20.72
CA GLU A 49 -6.10 1.19 20.26
C GLU A 49 -6.02 1.24 18.72
N LYS A 50 -7.15 1.04 18.06
CA LYS A 50 -7.21 1.13 16.59
C LYS A 50 -6.74 2.49 16.12
N ARG A 51 -7.22 3.54 16.74
CA ARG A 51 -6.85 4.91 16.37
C ARG A 51 -5.36 5.17 16.60
N ALA A 52 -4.82 4.69 17.70
CA ALA A 52 -3.41 4.84 18.00
C ALA A 52 -2.52 4.15 16.96
N LEU A 53 -3.02 3.06 16.36
CA LEU A 53 -2.30 2.33 15.33
C LEU A 53 -2.53 2.89 13.92
N GLY A 54 -3.34 3.93 13.78
CA GLY A 54 -3.57 4.58 12.50
C GLY A 54 -4.83 4.12 11.78
N VAL A 55 -5.74 3.43 12.48
CA VAL A 55 -6.99 2.96 11.89
C VAL A 55 -8.11 3.91 12.25
N PHE A 56 -8.66 4.57 11.25
CA PHE A 56 -9.80 5.46 11.43
C PHE A 56 -11.09 4.71 11.09
N PHE A 57 -12.20 5.12 11.73
CA PHE A 57 -13.45 4.36 11.62
C PHE A 57 -13.93 4.19 10.18
N PHE A 58 -13.71 5.18 9.32
CA PHE A 58 -14.17 5.10 7.93
C PHE A 58 -13.30 4.18 7.07
N GLU A 59 -12.14 3.76 7.59
CA GLU A 59 -11.24 2.85 6.89
C GLU A 59 -11.26 1.45 7.50
N GLU A 60 -11.95 1.27 8.61
CA GLU A 60 -11.85 0.04 9.39
C GLU A 60 -12.21 -1.21 8.59
N ALA A 61 -13.29 -1.16 7.80
CA ALA A 61 -13.70 -2.33 7.02
C ALA A 61 -12.65 -2.72 5.98
N ALA A 62 -12.09 -1.73 5.29
CA ALA A 62 -11.05 -1.98 4.30
C ALA A 62 -9.79 -2.53 4.94
N ILE A 63 -9.37 -1.96 6.07
CA ILE A 63 -8.17 -2.40 6.78
C ILE A 63 -8.38 -3.81 7.34
N ALA A 64 -9.57 -4.11 7.84
CA ALA A 64 -9.87 -5.45 8.33
C ALA A 64 -9.69 -6.52 7.24
N ARG A 65 -10.17 -6.23 6.03
CA ARG A 65 -9.97 -7.13 4.89
C ARG A 65 -8.49 -7.26 4.54
N GLN A 66 -7.78 -6.15 4.54
CA GLN A 66 -6.37 -6.13 4.19
C GLN A 66 -5.50 -6.87 5.20
N THR A 67 -5.82 -6.80 6.49
CA THR A 67 -5.08 -7.55 7.50
C THR A 67 -5.26 -9.06 7.34
N GLY A 68 -6.38 -9.50 6.76
CA GLY A 68 -6.59 -10.91 6.49
C GLY A 68 -5.69 -11.45 5.39
N TYR A 69 -5.40 -10.62 4.39
CA TYR A 69 -4.55 -11.01 3.26
C TYR A 69 -3.07 -10.66 3.47
N TRP A 70 -2.82 -9.42 3.92
CA TRP A 70 -1.45 -8.90 4.06
C TRP A 70 -0.90 -9.20 5.44
N ARG A 71 -0.36 -10.41 5.59
CA ARG A 71 0.23 -10.88 6.83
C ARG A 71 1.50 -11.65 6.55
N GLY A 72 2.37 -11.74 7.56
CA GLY A 72 3.56 -12.56 7.50
C GLY A 72 4.42 -12.25 6.30
N ALA A 73 4.81 -13.29 5.57
CA ALA A 73 5.70 -13.14 4.43
C ALA A 73 5.12 -12.28 3.31
N ARG A 74 3.79 -12.31 3.12
CA ARG A 74 3.16 -11.46 2.10
C ARG A 74 3.34 -9.99 2.43
N LEU A 75 3.15 -9.62 3.67
CA LEU A 75 3.31 -8.24 4.11
C LEU A 75 4.77 -7.81 4.02
N THR A 76 5.68 -8.65 4.45
CA THR A 76 7.11 -8.37 4.36
C THR A 76 7.53 -8.11 2.91
N ARG A 77 7.09 -8.97 2.00
CA ARG A 77 7.39 -8.80 0.58
C ARG A 77 6.78 -7.52 0.00
N LEU A 78 5.57 -7.18 0.45
CA LEU A 78 4.95 -5.93 0.02
C LEU A 78 5.77 -4.72 0.46
N VAL A 79 6.17 -4.68 1.72
CA VAL A 79 6.98 -3.57 2.25
C VAL A 79 8.30 -3.45 1.48
N GLU A 80 8.97 -4.58 1.26
CA GLU A 80 10.22 -4.60 0.51
C GLU A 80 10.03 -4.16 -0.93
N ARG A 81 8.94 -4.61 -1.56
CA ARG A 81 8.64 -4.23 -2.94
C ARG A 81 8.38 -2.74 -3.06
N LEU A 82 7.60 -2.18 -2.13
CA LEU A 82 7.31 -0.74 -2.14
C LEU A 82 8.57 0.08 -1.91
N ALA A 83 9.46 -0.36 -1.02
CA ALA A 83 10.72 0.32 -0.78
C ALA A 83 11.59 0.30 -2.04
N LEU A 84 11.63 -0.83 -2.75
CA LEU A 84 12.39 -0.94 -3.98
C LEU A 84 11.83 -0.01 -5.06
N LEU A 85 10.50 0.01 -5.21
CA LEU A 85 9.84 0.89 -6.18
C LEU A 85 10.11 2.35 -5.87
N HIS A 86 10.13 2.71 -4.60
CA HIS A 86 10.46 4.07 -4.17
C HIS A 86 11.87 4.45 -4.61
N ARG A 87 12.84 3.57 -4.37
CA ARG A 87 14.23 3.83 -4.77
C ARG A 87 14.37 3.93 -6.29
N GLU A 88 13.69 3.05 -7.03
CA GLU A 88 13.72 3.11 -8.49
C GLU A 88 13.12 4.40 -9.01
N MET A 89 12.04 4.85 -8.40
CA MET A 89 11.39 6.10 -8.78
C MET A 89 12.32 7.30 -8.57
N MET A 90 13.03 7.32 -7.44
CA MET A 90 13.96 8.40 -7.15
C MET A 90 15.18 8.38 -8.06
N ARG A 91 15.57 7.20 -8.56
CA ARG A 91 16.72 7.06 -9.45
C ARG A 91 16.38 7.43 -10.90
N ASP A 92 15.20 7.09 -11.36
CA ASP A 92 14.79 7.32 -12.75
C ASP A 92 13.46 8.07 -12.77
N THR A 93 13.56 9.39 -12.72
CA THR A 93 12.38 10.25 -12.71
C THR A 93 11.74 10.38 -14.09
N ALA A 94 12.45 10.02 -15.17
CA ALA A 94 11.91 10.13 -16.53
C ALA A 94 10.97 8.97 -16.88
N GLY A 95 11.44 7.72 -16.69
CA GLY A 95 10.63 6.54 -17.03
C GLY A 95 10.00 5.86 -15.83
N GLY A 96 10.43 6.23 -14.62
CA GLY A 96 9.98 5.62 -13.39
C GLY A 96 8.50 5.65 -13.14
N PRO A 97 7.79 6.80 -13.38
CA PRO A 97 6.36 6.87 -13.10
C PRO A 97 5.51 5.85 -13.83
N VAL A 98 5.83 5.58 -15.09
CA VAL A 98 5.07 4.60 -15.87
C VAL A 98 5.29 3.19 -15.33
N ARG A 99 6.55 2.83 -15.07
CA ARG A 99 6.88 1.52 -14.50
C ARG A 99 6.26 1.34 -13.11
N LEU A 100 6.28 2.40 -12.32
CA LEU A 100 5.68 2.37 -10.99
C LEU A 100 4.18 2.16 -11.09
N ALA A 101 3.49 2.88 -11.97
CA ALA A 101 2.06 2.73 -12.15
C ALA A 101 1.70 1.30 -12.52
N GLN A 102 2.47 0.68 -13.41
CA GLN A 102 2.25 -0.72 -13.81
C GLN A 102 2.47 -1.67 -12.63
N ALA A 103 3.50 -1.44 -11.85
CA ALA A 103 3.80 -2.28 -10.69
C ALA A 103 2.70 -2.18 -9.63
N LEU A 104 2.22 -0.97 -9.35
CA LEU A 104 1.16 -0.77 -8.36
C LEU A 104 -0.15 -1.40 -8.84
N ALA A 105 -0.45 -1.30 -10.11
CA ALA A 105 -1.64 -1.95 -10.68
C ALA A 105 -1.55 -3.47 -10.55
N ALA A 106 -0.37 -4.04 -10.77
CA ALA A 106 -0.18 -5.47 -10.61
C ALA A 106 -0.39 -5.90 -9.16
N ILE A 107 0.05 -5.11 -8.19
CA ILE A 107 -0.14 -5.40 -6.78
C ILE A 107 -1.63 -5.43 -6.44
N THR A 108 -2.40 -4.48 -6.96
CA THR A 108 -3.83 -4.38 -6.62
C THR A 108 -4.69 -5.44 -7.31
N ARG A 109 -4.27 -5.96 -8.46
CA ARG A 109 -5.05 -6.97 -9.17
C ARG A 109 -4.94 -8.36 -8.59
N ARG A 110 -3.90 -8.63 -7.92
CA ARG A 110 -3.56 -9.96 -7.46
C ARG A 110 -4.52 -10.60 -6.46
N PRO A 111 -5.14 -9.89 -5.51
CA PRO A 111 -5.96 -10.54 -4.48
C PRO A 111 -7.04 -11.46 -5.02
N THR A 112 -7.62 -11.13 -6.16
CA THR A 112 -8.68 -11.94 -6.74
C THR A 112 -8.21 -13.35 -7.08
N ARG A 113 -7.00 -13.46 -7.59
CA ARG A 113 -6.45 -14.76 -7.96
C ARG A 113 -6.02 -15.56 -6.77
N SER A 114 -5.43 -14.92 -5.79
CA SER A 114 -4.91 -15.64 -4.64
C SER A 114 -6.00 -16.15 -3.73
N ALA A 115 -7.22 -15.72 -3.92
CA ALA A 115 -8.36 -16.23 -3.16
C ALA A 115 -8.67 -17.70 -3.49
N ARG A 116 -8.09 -18.24 -4.52
CA ARG A 116 -8.28 -19.64 -4.84
C ARG A 116 -7.34 -20.54 -4.02
#